data_0b3fb178ab0496c3230de3f29c16be55
#
_entry.id   0b3fb178ab0496c3230de3f29c16be55
#
_cell.length_a   1.000
_cell.length_b   1.000
_cell.length_c   1.000
_cell.angle_alpha   90.00
_cell.angle_beta   90.00
_cell.angle_gamma   90.00
#
_symmetry.space_group_name_H-M   'P 1'
#
loop_
_entity.id
_entity.type
_entity.pdbx_description
1 polymer ?
#
loop_
_entity_poly.entity_id
_entity_poly.type
_entity_poly.pdbx_seq_one_letter_code
_entity_poly.pdbx_strand_id
1 'polypeptide(L)'
;MRAMKMMRKNNRKPRDRVAPERLRVEREWARPHSAGREQIALLVPAGGIGAEIGVDTGQLTRRFLELEHFLMFYAVDPWCDWAHSRYQYEAVAEKLQMYDRCAIHRMTAQDFAEIIPDNYFDFIYIDCYAHTGQDDGGVLEAMWPKLKPGGLFSGDDYDPKRWPKTVAAVDKFAARHDRRIQLHSPVLDADAGKMDQADTWYFHKK
;
A
#
# COMPACT_ATOMS: atom_id res chain seq x y z
N MET A 1 -39.04 51.96 28.35
CA MET A 1 -37.69 51.83 27.78
C MET A 1 -37.17 50.40 28.04
N ARG A 2 -37.16 49.52 27.01
CA ARG A 2 -36.65 48.14 27.09
C ARG A 2 -35.24 48.16 26.52
N ALA A 3 -34.24 47.81 27.28
CA ALA A 3 -32.87 47.71 26.87
C ALA A 3 -32.68 46.51 25.97
N MET A 4 -32.29 46.76 24.71
CA MET A 4 -31.87 45.74 23.72
C MET A 4 -30.52 45.17 24.10
N LYS A 5 -30.51 43.91 24.57
CA LYS A 5 -29.28 43.15 24.88
C LYS A 5 -28.62 42.75 23.56
N MET A 6 -27.55 43.45 23.18
CA MET A 6 -26.73 43.09 22.00
C MET A 6 -26.07 41.73 22.25
N MET A 7 -26.56 40.71 21.53
CA MET A 7 -25.84 39.42 21.43
C MET A 7 -24.54 39.62 20.65
N ARG A 8 -23.43 39.63 21.32
CA ARG A 8 -22.10 39.53 20.68
C ARG A 8 -22.01 38.14 20.02
N LYS A 9 -22.11 38.10 18.67
CA LYS A 9 -21.76 36.94 17.87
C LYS A 9 -20.28 36.65 18.10
N ASN A 10 -20.00 35.51 18.73
CA ASN A 10 -18.66 34.99 18.95
C ASN A 10 -18.14 34.49 17.59
N ASN A 11 -17.52 35.36 16.80
CA ASN A 11 -16.85 35.04 15.55
C ASN A 11 -15.50 34.39 15.85
N ARG A 12 -15.49 33.23 16.49
CA ARG A 12 -14.32 32.38 16.49
C ARG A 12 -14.25 31.74 15.09
N LYS A 13 -13.24 32.13 14.29
CA LYS A 13 -12.85 31.39 13.09
C LYS A 13 -12.77 29.92 13.46
N PRO A 14 -13.25 28.99 12.60
CA PRO A 14 -13.02 27.58 12.84
C PRO A 14 -11.48 27.42 12.99
N ARG A 15 -11.04 26.91 14.13
CA ARG A 15 -9.67 26.42 14.23
C ARG A 15 -9.57 25.35 13.16
N ASP A 16 -8.65 25.52 12.21
CA ASP A 16 -8.31 24.50 11.23
C ASP A 16 -7.98 23.22 11.99
N ARG A 17 -8.97 22.35 12.15
CA ARG A 17 -8.74 21.02 12.72
C ARG A 17 -8.07 20.25 11.61
N VAL A 18 -6.81 19.90 11.83
CA VAL A 18 -6.09 18.94 11.00
C VAL A 18 -6.92 17.65 10.94
N ALA A 19 -7.19 17.17 9.73
CA ALA A 19 -7.99 15.95 9.56
C ALA A 19 -7.35 14.78 10.31
N PRO A 20 -8.15 13.92 10.99
CA PRO A 20 -7.63 12.79 11.77
C PRO A 20 -6.73 11.87 10.92
N GLU A 21 -7.04 11.70 9.66
CA GLU A 21 -6.28 10.89 8.70
C GLU A 21 -4.90 11.47 8.45
N ARG A 22 -4.79 12.79 8.34
CA ARG A 22 -3.48 13.47 8.22
C ARG A 22 -2.63 13.24 9.47
N LEU A 23 -3.24 13.33 10.66
CA LEU A 23 -2.55 13.05 11.94
C LEU A 23 -2.11 11.58 12.03
N ARG A 24 -2.87 10.65 11.43
CA ARG A 24 -2.48 9.24 11.34
C ARG A 24 -1.21 9.09 10.50
N VAL A 25 -1.17 9.66 9.30
CA VAL A 25 0.00 9.64 8.42
C VAL A 25 1.23 10.22 9.14
N GLU A 26 1.11 11.42 9.74
CA GLU A 26 2.21 12.06 10.47
C GLU A 26 2.77 11.16 11.59
N ARG A 27 1.88 10.54 12.36
CA ARG A 27 2.26 9.67 13.48
C ARG A 27 2.95 8.39 12.99
N GLU A 28 2.47 7.78 11.91
CA GLU A 28 3.06 6.56 11.38
C GLU A 28 4.42 6.84 10.73
N TRP A 29 4.56 7.95 10.03
CA TRP A 29 5.85 8.37 9.47
C TRP A 29 6.90 8.75 10.53
N ALA A 30 6.48 9.15 11.72
CA ALA A 30 7.38 9.45 12.83
C ALA A 30 7.89 8.20 13.57
N ARG A 31 7.30 7.02 13.34
CA ARG A 31 7.73 5.77 13.99
C ARG A 31 9.03 5.27 13.38
N PRO A 32 9.97 4.78 14.21
CA PRO A 32 11.11 4.02 13.70
C PRO A 32 10.61 2.75 12.99
N HIS A 33 11.33 2.31 11.97
CA HIS A 33 10.97 1.13 11.20
C HIS A 33 11.81 -0.06 11.64
N SER A 34 11.16 -1.19 11.85
CA SER A 34 11.81 -2.50 11.77
C SER A 34 11.96 -2.89 10.30
N ALA A 35 13.15 -3.29 9.88
CA ALA A 35 13.38 -3.90 8.57
C ALA A 35 12.56 -5.19 8.46
N GLY A 36 11.87 -5.38 7.35
CA GLY A 36 10.99 -6.55 7.24
C GLY A 36 10.50 -6.81 5.82
N ARG A 37 9.27 -6.46 5.55
CA ARG A 37 8.58 -6.76 4.29
C ARG A 37 9.27 -6.20 3.05
N GLU A 38 9.87 -5.01 3.14
CA GLU A 38 10.57 -4.37 2.03
C GLU A 38 11.78 -5.19 1.53
N GLN A 39 12.35 -6.05 2.39
CA GLN A 39 13.49 -6.90 2.01
C GLN A 39 13.17 -7.86 0.86
N ILE A 40 11.91 -8.20 0.66
CA ILE A 40 11.47 -9.02 -0.47
C ILE A 40 11.81 -8.40 -1.83
N ALA A 41 11.91 -7.08 -1.91
CA ALA A 41 12.31 -6.38 -3.12
C ALA A 41 13.73 -6.72 -3.58
N LEU A 42 14.59 -7.18 -2.67
CA LEU A 42 15.96 -7.60 -2.99
C LEU A 42 16.04 -8.92 -3.75
N LEU A 43 14.91 -9.63 -3.91
CA LEU A 43 14.84 -10.87 -4.71
C LEU A 43 14.73 -10.60 -6.23
N VAL A 44 14.59 -9.34 -6.65
CA VAL A 44 14.71 -8.93 -8.05
C VAL A 44 15.99 -8.13 -8.25
N PRO A 45 16.53 -8.05 -9.48
CA PRO A 45 17.70 -7.23 -9.77
C PRO A 45 17.45 -5.75 -9.47
N ALA A 46 18.46 -5.05 -8.98
CA ALA A 46 18.41 -3.60 -8.77
C ALA A 46 18.23 -2.84 -10.11
N GLY A 47 17.65 -1.65 -10.05
CA GLY A 47 17.42 -0.80 -11.22
C GLY A 47 16.15 -1.12 -12.00
N GLY A 48 15.28 -1.98 -11.47
CA GLY A 48 13.98 -2.30 -12.05
C GLY A 48 12.89 -1.26 -11.76
N ILE A 49 11.66 -1.60 -12.16
CA ILE A 49 10.44 -0.83 -11.89
C ILE A 49 9.57 -1.62 -10.91
N GLY A 50 9.21 -1.00 -9.79
CA GLY A 50 8.36 -1.61 -8.78
C GLY A 50 6.99 -0.95 -8.66
N ALA A 51 6.02 -1.66 -8.06
CA ALA A 51 4.73 -1.12 -7.69
C ALA A 51 4.23 -1.69 -6.36
N GLU A 52 3.57 -0.85 -5.56
CA GLU A 52 2.75 -1.22 -4.42
C GLU A 52 1.29 -0.87 -4.71
N ILE A 53 0.43 -1.86 -4.54
CA ILE A 53 -1.02 -1.75 -4.74
C ILE A 53 -1.70 -1.86 -3.38
N GLY A 54 -2.21 -0.74 -2.89
CA GLY A 54 -2.64 -0.55 -1.51
C GLY A 54 -1.53 0.12 -0.68
N VAL A 55 -1.62 1.44 -0.55
CA VAL A 55 -0.55 2.28 0.03
C VAL A 55 -0.88 2.73 1.45
N ASP A 56 -2.16 2.89 1.73
CA ASP A 56 -2.67 3.40 3.02
C ASP A 56 -1.94 4.69 3.45
N THR A 57 -1.08 4.63 4.46
CA THR A 57 -0.30 5.78 4.97
C THR A 57 1.03 5.99 4.27
N GLY A 58 1.40 5.14 3.32
CA GLY A 58 2.65 5.23 2.56
C GLY A 58 3.91 4.80 3.32
N GLN A 59 3.73 4.14 4.47
CA GLN A 59 4.85 3.73 5.29
C GLN A 59 5.68 2.62 4.62
N LEU A 60 5.03 1.64 4.01
CA LEU A 60 5.73 0.56 3.29
C LEU A 60 6.31 1.07 1.96
N THR A 61 5.57 1.91 1.23
CA THR A 61 6.09 2.61 0.03
C THR A 61 7.41 3.33 0.36
N ARG A 62 7.44 4.08 1.46
CA ARG A 62 8.65 4.78 1.91
C ARG A 62 9.82 3.82 2.09
N ARG A 63 9.61 2.66 2.72
CA ARG A 63 10.65 1.65 2.93
C ARG A 63 11.19 1.09 1.62
N PHE A 64 10.32 0.78 0.65
CA PHE A 64 10.76 0.38 -0.69
C PHE A 64 11.60 1.46 -1.36
N LEU A 65 11.25 2.73 -1.20
CA LEU A 65 12.01 3.86 -1.74
C LEU A 65 13.35 4.04 -1.02
N GLU A 66 13.41 3.88 0.29
CA GLU A 66 14.64 3.98 1.09
C GLU A 66 15.66 2.88 0.80
N LEU A 67 15.24 1.73 0.25
CA LEU A 67 16.17 0.69 -0.25
C LEU A 67 16.99 1.15 -1.45
N GLU A 68 16.59 2.22 -2.15
CA GLU A 68 17.23 2.71 -3.38
C GLU A 68 17.40 1.64 -4.48
N HIS A 69 16.53 0.63 -4.45
CA HIS A 69 16.61 -0.56 -5.29
C HIS A 69 15.96 -0.39 -6.67
N PHE A 70 14.95 0.49 -6.77
CA PHE A 70 14.18 0.72 -7.98
C PHE A 70 14.54 2.05 -8.66
N LEU A 71 14.56 2.07 -10.00
CA LEU A 71 14.64 3.31 -10.79
C LEU A 71 13.35 4.12 -10.71
N MET A 72 12.21 3.43 -10.68
CA MET A 72 10.89 4.02 -10.54
C MET A 72 10.02 3.12 -9.67
N PHE A 73 9.24 3.70 -8.78
CA PHE A 73 8.31 2.99 -7.93
C PHE A 73 6.92 3.63 -8.00
N TYR A 74 5.90 2.82 -8.21
CA TYR A 74 4.51 3.24 -8.34
C TYR A 74 3.75 2.93 -7.05
N ALA A 75 3.15 3.95 -6.45
CA ALA A 75 2.33 3.85 -5.25
C ALA A 75 0.86 4.06 -5.66
N VAL A 76 0.06 3.01 -5.58
CA VAL A 76 -1.32 2.99 -6.11
C VAL A 76 -2.32 2.67 -5.02
N ASP A 77 -3.28 3.57 -4.80
CA ASP A 77 -4.35 3.39 -3.82
C ASP A 77 -5.55 4.28 -4.22
N PRO A 78 -6.79 3.85 -4.10
CA PRO A 78 -7.95 4.67 -4.44
C PRO A 78 -8.22 5.80 -3.44
N TRP A 79 -7.84 5.66 -2.17
CA TRP A 79 -8.16 6.59 -1.07
C TRP A 79 -9.58 7.13 -1.17
N CYS A 80 -10.56 6.24 -1.24
CA CYS A 80 -11.95 6.59 -1.56
C CYS A 80 -12.98 6.08 -0.55
N ASP A 81 -12.57 5.48 0.57
CA ASP A 81 -13.47 4.99 1.61
C ASP A 81 -13.37 5.81 2.91
N TRP A 82 -14.10 5.36 3.93
CA TRP A 82 -14.15 6.03 5.23
C TRP A 82 -12.84 5.94 6.04
N ALA A 83 -12.01 4.93 5.78
CA ALA A 83 -10.71 4.72 6.45
C ALA A 83 -9.56 5.32 5.63
N HIS A 84 -9.74 5.44 4.31
CA HIS A 84 -8.73 5.89 3.34
C HIS A 84 -9.31 7.06 2.54
N SER A 85 -9.20 8.27 3.08
CA SER A 85 -9.86 9.44 2.53
C SER A 85 -8.93 10.28 1.63
N ARG A 86 -9.52 11.26 0.94
CA ARG A 86 -8.78 12.29 0.21
C ARG A 86 -7.74 13.00 1.09
N TYR A 87 -8.05 13.26 2.35
CA TYR A 87 -7.13 13.95 3.27
C TYR A 87 -5.92 13.10 3.60
N GLN A 88 -6.10 11.78 3.66
CA GLN A 88 -5.00 10.84 3.79
C GLN A 88 -4.11 10.85 2.53
N TYR A 89 -4.72 10.76 1.35
CA TYR A 89 -4.00 10.88 0.07
C TYR A 89 -3.14 12.15 0.02
N GLU A 90 -3.71 13.32 0.33
CA GLU A 90 -3.00 14.60 0.31
C GLU A 90 -1.78 14.59 1.26
N ALA A 91 -1.93 13.99 2.45
CA ALA A 91 -0.83 13.86 3.41
C ALA A 91 0.27 12.89 2.92
N VAL A 92 -0.12 11.76 2.33
CA VAL A 92 0.82 10.77 1.77
C VAL A 92 1.57 11.36 0.57
N ALA A 93 0.84 12.02 -0.34
CA ALA A 93 1.44 12.67 -1.51
C ALA A 93 2.46 13.74 -1.11
N GLU A 94 2.17 14.54 -0.08
CA GLU A 94 3.11 15.53 0.47
C GLU A 94 4.39 14.87 1.01
N LYS A 95 4.28 13.68 1.62
CA LYS A 95 5.44 12.94 2.12
C LYS A 95 6.25 12.28 1.01
N LEU A 96 5.59 11.64 0.05
CA LEU A 96 6.25 10.88 -1.00
C LEU A 96 6.85 11.76 -2.11
N GLN A 97 6.41 13.02 -2.26
CA GLN A 97 6.96 13.97 -3.25
C GLN A 97 8.47 14.26 -3.08
N MET A 98 9.05 13.95 -1.93
CA MET A 98 10.50 14.08 -1.71
C MET A 98 11.32 13.02 -2.46
N TYR A 99 10.67 11.99 -2.99
CA TYR A 99 11.32 10.90 -3.73
C TYR A 99 11.03 11.06 -5.23
N ASP A 100 11.98 11.60 -6.00
CA ASP A 100 11.84 11.86 -7.46
C ASP A 100 11.49 10.59 -8.26
N ARG A 101 11.81 9.41 -7.71
CA ARG A 101 11.51 8.11 -8.31
C ARG A 101 10.16 7.51 -7.88
N CYS A 102 9.29 8.27 -7.21
CA CYS A 102 7.97 7.80 -6.78
C CYS A 102 6.86 8.42 -7.64
N ALA A 103 6.05 7.60 -8.27
CA ALA A 103 4.83 8.01 -8.95
C ALA A 103 3.60 7.58 -8.14
N ILE A 104 2.78 8.54 -7.72
CA ILE A 104 1.61 8.30 -6.88
C ILE A 104 0.36 8.34 -7.75
N HIS A 105 -0.46 7.29 -7.69
CA HIS A 105 -1.70 7.16 -8.45
C HIS A 105 -2.89 6.95 -7.51
N ARG A 106 -3.84 7.91 -7.53
CA ARG A 106 -5.10 7.80 -6.79
C ARG A 106 -6.16 7.15 -7.64
N MET A 107 -6.14 5.82 -7.73
CA MET A 107 -7.09 5.02 -8.50
C MET A 107 -7.13 3.58 -8.02
N THR A 108 -8.09 2.81 -8.49
CA THR A 108 -8.16 1.37 -8.18
C THR A 108 -7.04 0.60 -8.91
N ALA A 109 -6.75 -0.62 -8.43
CA ALA A 109 -5.80 -1.51 -9.10
C ALA A 109 -6.24 -1.83 -10.54
N GLN A 110 -7.54 -2.01 -10.75
CA GLN A 110 -8.12 -2.31 -12.07
C GLN A 110 -7.94 -1.14 -13.03
N ASP A 111 -8.32 0.09 -12.62
CA ASP A 111 -8.14 1.29 -13.44
C ASP A 111 -6.65 1.53 -13.75
N PHE A 112 -5.78 1.29 -12.78
CA PHE A 112 -4.34 1.40 -12.97
C PHE A 112 -3.82 0.38 -13.97
N ALA A 113 -4.30 -0.86 -13.91
CA ALA A 113 -3.91 -1.89 -14.86
C ALA A 113 -4.32 -1.53 -16.31
N GLU A 114 -5.41 -0.79 -16.53
CA GLU A 114 -5.83 -0.36 -17.85
C GLU A 114 -4.85 0.60 -18.53
N ILE A 115 -4.14 1.42 -17.76
CA ILE A 115 -3.22 2.44 -18.28
C ILE A 115 -1.75 1.99 -18.32
N ILE A 116 -1.43 0.85 -17.74
CA ILE A 116 -0.06 0.31 -17.70
C ILE A 116 0.09 -0.78 -18.79
N PRO A 117 1.17 -0.74 -19.57
CA PRO A 117 1.47 -1.82 -20.54
C PRO A 117 1.69 -3.18 -19.86
N ASP A 118 1.43 -4.26 -20.57
CA ASP A 118 1.80 -5.59 -20.11
C ASP A 118 3.33 -5.74 -20.03
N ASN A 119 3.79 -6.57 -19.11
CA ASN A 119 5.22 -6.83 -18.88
C ASN A 119 6.03 -5.54 -18.56
N TYR A 120 5.49 -4.67 -17.74
CA TYR A 120 6.09 -3.38 -17.38
C TYR A 120 6.91 -3.44 -16.10
N PHE A 121 6.39 -4.11 -15.05
CA PHE A 121 7.01 -4.15 -13.72
C PHE A 121 7.98 -5.32 -13.56
N ASP A 122 9.05 -5.10 -12.82
CA ASP A 122 9.95 -6.13 -12.34
C ASP A 122 9.50 -6.68 -10.97
N PHE A 123 8.74 -5.85 -10.22
CA PHE A 123 8.25 -6.15 -8.88
C PHE A 123 6.84 -5.58 -8.67
N ILE A 124 5.94 -6.40 -8.14
CA ILE A 124 4.60 -5.95 -7.71
C ILE A 124 4.34 -6.47 -6.31
N TYR A 125 3.92 -5.57 -5.41
CA TYR A 125 3.50 -5.87 -4.05
C TYR A 125 2.02 -5.53 -3.87
N ILE A 126 1.20 -6.51 -3.48
CA ILE A 126 -0.24 -6.37 -3.26
C ILE A 126 -0.51 -6.27 -1.77
N ASP A 127 -0.98 -5.11 -1.29
CA ASP A 127 -1.31 -4.84 0.10
C ASP A 127 -2.69 -4.19 0.22
N CYS A 128 -3.70 -4.78 -0.42
CA CYS A 128 -5.05 -4.23 -0.42
C CYS A 128 -6.13 -5.31 -0.31
N TYR A 129 -7.31 -4.90 0.18
CA TYR A 129 -8.53 -5.71 0.21
C TYR A 129 -8.41 -7.07 0.88
N ALA A 130 -7.59 -7.20 1.96
CA ALA A 130 -7.40 -8.46 2.68
C ALA A 130 -8.71 -9.11 3.16
N HIS A 131 -9.68 -8.32 3.59
CA HIS A 131 -11.00 -8.81 4.03
C HIS A 131 -11.83 -9.49 2.95
N THR A 132 -11.58 -9.17 1.68
CA THR A 132 -12.30 -9.73 0.53
C THR A 132 -11.46 -10.74 -0.25
N GLY A 133 -10.18 -10.93 0.09
CA GLY A 133 -9.25 -11.75 -0.66
C GLY A 133 -8.81 -11.06 -1.95
N GLN A 134 -8.30 -9.84 -1.84
CA GLN A 134 -7.88 -8.98 -2.94
C GLN A 134 -8.98 -8.86 -4.01
N ASP A 135 -10.19 -8.49 -3.56
CA ASP A 135 -11.39 -8.37 -4.38
C ASP A 135 -11.71 -9.70 -5.10
N ASP A 136 -11.86 -10.77 -4.31
CA ASP A 136 -12.06 -12.15 -4.78
C ASP A 136 -11.01 -12.60 -5.83
N GLY A 137 -9.79 -12.07 -5.74
CA GLY A 137 -8.68 -12.31 -6.65
C GLY A 137 -8.64 -11.38 -7.87
N GLY A 138 -9.60 -10.46 -8.00
CA GLY A 138 -9.66 -9.52 -9.14
C GLY A 138 -8.43 -8.64 -9.27
N VAL A 139 -7.87 -8.19 -8.15
CA VAL A 139 -6.61 -7.40 -8.14
C VAL A 139 -5.44 -8.23 -8.65
N LEU A 140 -5.35 -9.51 -8.24
CA LEU A 140 -4.27 -10.40 -8.69
C LEU A 140 -4.32 -10.61 -10.21
N GLU A 141 -5.51 -10.87 -10.75
CA GLU A 141 -5.73 -11.07 -12.18
C GLU A 141 -5.46 -9.79 -13.00
N ALA A 142 -5.82 -8.62 -12.48
CA ALA A 142 -5.56 -7.35 -13.17
C ALA A 142 -4.07 -7.01 -13.24
N MET A 143 -3.32 -7.27 -12.16
CA MET A 143 -1.92 -6.88 -12.04
C MET A 143 -0.95 -7.92 -12.65
N TRP A 144 -1.34 -9.19 -12.73
CA TRP A 144 -0.47 -10.25 -13.27
C TRP A 144 0.06 -10.01 -14.70
N PRO A 145 -0.74 -9.56 -15.68
CA PRO A 145 -0.22 -9.24 -17.00
C PRO A 145 0.85 -8.15 -16.98
N LYS A 146 0.79 -7.24 -16.01
CA LYS A 146 1.67 -6.09 -15.90
C LYS A 146 3.08 -6.43 -15.38
N LEU A 147 3.22 -7.60 -14.76
CA LEU A 147 4.51 -8.12 -14.32
C LEU A 147 5.27 -8.73 -15.51
N LYS A 148 6.57 -8.46 -15.62
CA LYS A 148 7.46 -9.08 -16.61
C LYS A 148 7.66 -10.57 -16.35
N PRO A 149 7.95 -11.39 -17.37
CA PRO A 149 8.56 -12.69 -17.16
C PRO A 149 9.85 -12.55 -16.31
N GLY A 150 10.01 -13.41 -15.31
CA GLY A 150 11.09 -13.33 -14.33
C GLY A 150 10.85 -12.35 -13.18
N GLY A 151 9.86 -11.46 -13.29
CA GLY A 151 9.49 -10.52 -12.23
C GLY A 151 8.90 -11.21 -11.00
N LEU A 152 8.93 -10.52 -9.87
CA LEU A 152 8.41 -10.99 -8.59
C LEU A 152 7.00 -10.46 -8.33
N PHE A 153 6.05 -11.38 -8.16
CA PHE A 153 4.69 -11.09 -7.68
C PHE A 153 4.61 -11.42 -6.20
N SER A 154 4.21 -10.48 -5.39
CA SER A 154 4.24 -10.62 -3.94
C SER A 154 3.08 -9.85 -3.29
N GLY A 155 2.83 -10.11 -2.02
CA GLY A 155 1.85 -9.35 -1.26
C GLY A 155 1.80 -9.75 0.21
N ASP A 156 1.01 -9.00 0.97
CA ASP A 156 0.84 -9.16 2.41
C ASP A 156 -0.31 -10.08 2.79
N ASP A 157 -0.53 -10.16 4.09
CA ASP A 157 -1.70 -10.78 4.72
C ASP A 157 -1.86 -12.29 4.48
N TYR A 158 -0.76 -13.04 4.28
CA TYR A 158 -0.83 -14.49 4.18
C TYR A 158 -0.87 -15.15 5.55
N ASP A 159 -2.00 -14.97 6.23
CA ASP A 159 -2.30 -15.56 7.54
C ASP A 159 -3.69 -16.24 7.50
N PRO A 160 -3.77 -17.59 7.56
CA PRO A 160 -5.03 -18.30 7.44
C PRO A 160 -5.99 -18.07 8.61
N LYS A 161 -5.51 -17.58 9.75
CA LYS A 161 -6.35 -17.26 10.91
C LYS A 161 -6.96 -15.87 10.82
N ARG A 162 -6.19 -14.91 10.32
CA ARG A 162 -6.60 -13.49 10.26
C ARG A 162 -7.24 -13.15 8.91
N TRP A 163 -6.66 -13.66 7.83
CA TRP A 163 -7.01 -13.32 6.45
C TRP A 163 -7.30 -14.56 5.59
N PRO A 164 -8.22 -15.44 6.00
CA PRO A 164 -8.47 -16.71 5.27
C PRO A 164 -8.89 -16.51 3.82
N LYS A 165 -9.53 -15.38 3.49
CA LYS A 165 -9.90 -15.08 2.10
C LYS A 165 -8.70 -14.70 1.25
N THR A 166 -7.74 -13.94 1.81
CA THR A 166 -6.46 -13.64 1.14
C THR A 166 -5.73 -14.93 0.80
N VAL A 167 -5.54 -15.81 1.79
CA VAL A 167 -4.88 -17.10 1.58
C VAL A 167 -5.59 -17.88 0.47
N ALA A 168 -6.92 -18.02 0.55
CA ALA A 168 -7.69 -18.76 -0.46
C ALA A 168 -7.57 -18.15 -1.88
N ALA A 169 -7.58 -16.81 -1.99
CA ALA A 169 -7.44 -16.13 -3.29
C ALA A 169 -6.04 -16.33 -3.88
N VAL A 170 -4.99 -16.17 -3.06
CA VAL A 170 -3.58 -16.34 -3.48
C VAL A 170 -3.32 -17.80 -3.85
N ASP A 171 -3.78 -18.78 -3.07
CA ASP A 171 -3.63 -20.21 -3.36
C ASP A 171 -4.28 -20.58 -4.69
N LYS A 172 -5.52 -20.15 -4.89
CA LYS A 172 -6.26 -20.39 -6.14
C LYS A 172 -5.57 -19.76 -7.33
N PHE A 173 -5.08 -18.52 -7.16
CA PHE A 173 -4.35 -17.80 -8.20
C PHE A 173 -3.04 -18.50 -8.55
N ALA A 174 -2.22 -18.83 -7.55
CA ALA A 174 -0.94 -19.51 -7.75
C ALA A 174 -1.11 -20.87 -8.44
N ALA A 175 -2.13 -21.66 -8.00
CA ALA A 175 -2.45 -22.94 -8.63
C ALA A 175 -2.84 -22.79 -10.12
N ARG A 176 -3.66 -21.78 -10.46
CA ARG A 176 -4.06 -21.51 -11.86
C ARG A 176 -2.87 -21.18 -12.76
N HIS A 177 -1.87 -20.49 -12.22
CA HIS A 177 -0.69 -20.08 -12.97
C HIS A 177 0.49 -21.05 -12.83
N ASP A 178 0.29 -22.24 -12.22
CA ASP A 178 1.34 -23.23 -11.95
C ASP A 178 2.53 -22.59 -11.19
N ARG A 179 2.21 -21.83 -10.12
CA ARG A 179 3.21 -21.21 -9.25
C ARG A 179 3.22 -21.86 -7.89
N ARG A 180 4.42 -22.00 -7.33
CA ARG A 180 4.59 -22.40 -5.93
C ARG A 180 4.76 -21.15 -5.08
N ILE A 181 3.89 -20.98 -4.10
CA ILE A 181 3.97 -19.90 -3.12
C ILE A 181 5.19 -20.13 -2.22
N GLN A 182 5.95 -19.08 -2.02
CA GLN A 182 7.00 -18.95 -1.03
C GLN A 182 6.58 -17.89 -0.02
N LEU A 183 7.07 -18.00 1.21
CA LEU A 183 6.73 -17.08 2.29
C LEU A 183 8.01 -16.39 2.79
N HIS A 184 7.87 -15.11 3.08
CA HIS A 184 8.87 -14.29 3.74
C HIS A 184 8.27 -13.78 5.04
N SER A 185 8.81 -14.22 6.17
CA SER A 185 8.38 -13.75 7.48
C SER A 185 9.21 -12.52 7.86
N PRO A 186 8.58 -11.36 8.09
CA PRO A 186 9.31 -10.16 8.47
C PRO A 186 10.01 -10.36 9.81
N VAL A 187 11.21 -9.80 9.96
CA VAL A 187 11.88 -9.73 11.26
C VAL A 187 11.16 -8.67 12.09
N LEU A 188 10.50 -9.11 13.17
CA LEU A 188 9.71 -8.23 14.02
C LEU A 188 10.57 -7.64 15.11
N ASP A 189 10.52 -6.31 15.26
CA ASP A 189 10.94 -5.66 16.51
C ASP A 189 9.90 -5.92 17.61
N ALA A 190 10.34 -5.87 18.86
CA ALA A 190 9.48 -6.06 20.02
C ALA A 190 8.27 -5.09 20.05
N ASP A 191 8.40 -3.95 19.38
CA ASP A 191 7.38 -2.90 19.29
C ASP A 191 6.54 -2.98 17.98
N ALA A 192 6.77 -3.96 17.11
CA ALA A 192 5.96 -4.16 15.91
C ALA A 192 4.52 -4.51 16.31
N GLY A 193 3.56 -3.80 15.75
CA GLY A 193 2.14 -4.04 16.00
C GLY A 193 1.74 -5.46 15.55
N LYS A 194 0.70 -6.03 16.15
CA LYS A 194 0.21 -7.37 15.79
C LYS A 194 -0.19 -7.52 14.30
N MET A 195 -0.48 -6.42 13.61
CA MET A 195 -0.81 -6.42 12.19
C MET A 195 0.40 -6.63 11.28
N ASP A 196 1.61 -6.30 11.76
CA ASP A 196 2.84 -6.48 10.98
C ASP A 196 3.41 -7.90 11.04
N GLN A 197 2.64 -8.87 11.56
CA GLN A 197 3.08 -10.25 11.81
C GLN A 197 2.63 -11.27 10.73
N ALA A 198 1.87 -10.84 9.72
CA ALA A 198 1.50 -11.71 8.64
C ALA A 198 2.69 -11.98 7.72
N ASP A 199 2.76 -13.19 7.18
CA ASP A 199 3.77 -13.52 6.18
C ASP A 199 3.49 -12.80 4.87
N THR A 200 4.54 -12.38 4.19
CA THR A 200 4.52 -11.93 2.80
C THR A 200 4.61 -13.15 1.90
N TRP A 201 3.62 -13.35 1.04
CA TRP A 201 3.65 -14.38 0.01
C TRP A 201 4.36 -13.86 -1.25
N TYR A 202 5.03 -14.76 -2.00
CA TYR A 202 5.65 -14.39 -3.26
C TYR A 202 5.91 -15.57 -4.19
N PHE A 203 6.02 -15.28 -5.49
CA PHE A 203 6.51 -16.18 -6.52
C PHE A 203 6.93 -15.39 -7.77
N HIS A 204 7.85 -15.96 -8.56
CA HIS A 204 8.25 -15.38 -9.83
C HIS A 204 7.29 -15.75 -10.97
N LYS A 205 7.05 -14.81 -11.90
CA LYS A 205 6.40 -15.08 -13.17
C LYS A 205 7.38 -15.83 -14.09
N LYS A 206 6.95 -16.93 -14.67
CA LYS A 206 7.74 -17.63 -15.73
C LYS A 206 7.69 -16.88 -17.02
#